data_8e872cb4396920d558c0696398ce5955
#
_entry.id   8e872cb4396920d558c0696398ce5955
#
_cell.length_a   1.000
_cell.length_b   1.000
_cell.length_c   1.000
_cell.angle_alpha   90.00
_cell.angle_beta   90.00
_cell.angle_gamma   90.00
#
_symmetry.space_group_name_H-M   'P 1'
#
loop_
_entity.id
_entity.type
_entity.pdbx_description
1 polymer ?
#
loop_
_entity_poly.entity_id
_entity_poly.type
_entity_poly.pdbx_seq_one_letter_code
_entity_poly.pdbx_strand_id
1 'polypeptide(L)'
;MKEQNILDIQTRNEFRTWLETHHTTEKACWVCVKRGRPTDDDTFWYIDAVEEALCFGWIDSRQKPIDGVLMQCFTPRKRNSPWSELNKERARRLEKLGRMTDAGRRVLPPMGARSFRIDEDVEAALKAARAWTKFKTFPLLYQRIRAYNVAFYKKRDAQMYQQALAHLIEETKKGKMFGDWNDYGRLLDY
;
A
#
# COMPACT_ATOMS: atom_id res chain seq x y z
N MET A 1 -16.38 9.61 22.36
CA MET A 1 -17.09 8.41 21.85
C MET A 1 -16.14 7.24 22.03
N LYS A 2 -16.57 6.14 22.65
CA LYS A 2 -15.78 4.91 22.67
C LYS A 2 -15.63 4.41 21.22
N GLU A 3 -14.41 4.01 20.87
CA GLU A 3 -14.18 3.39 19.55
C GLU A 3 -14.91 2.04 19.52
N GLN A 4 -15.68 1.84 18.44
CA GLN A 4 -16.34 0.55 18.21
C GLN A 4 -15.39 -0.42 17.53
N ASN A 5 -15.53 -1.70 17.78
CA ASN A 5 -14.79 -2.78 17.15
C ASN A 5 -13.26 -2.70 17.38
N ILE A 6 -12.84 -2.55 18.63
CA ILE A 6 -11.49 -2.84 19.05
C ILE A 6 -11.38 -4.36 19.13
N LEU A 7 -10.55 -4.95 18.28
CA LEU A 7 -10.47 -6.41 18.13
C LEU A 7 -9.22 -6.93 18.84
N ASP A 8 -9.41 -7.95 19.67
CA ASP A 8 -8.32 -8.74 20.25
C ASP A 8 -7.94 -9.86 19.27
N ILE A 9 -7.14 -9.49 18.26
CA ILE A 9 -6.69 -10.35 17.16
C ILE A 9 -5.18 -10.43 17.20
N GLN A 10 -4.65 -11.63 17.17
CA GLN A 10 -3.21 -11.92 17.27
C GLN A 10 -2.63 -12.46 15.97
N THR A 11 -3.46 -12.92 15.04
CA THR A 11 -3.00 -13.57 13.81
C THR A 11 -3.72 -13.04 12.56
N ARG A 12 -3.06 -13.22 11.42
CA ARG A 12 -3.63 -12.95 10.10
C ARG A 12 -4.94 -13.69 9.86
N ASN A 13 -5.01 -14.96 10.27
CA ASN A 13 -6.18 -15.82 10.03
C ASN A 13 -7.40 -15.38 10.87
N GLU A 14 -7.19 -14.98 12.12
CA GLU A 14 -8.26 -14.40 12.94
C GLU A 14 -8.84 -13.13 12.33
N PHE A 15 -7.97 -12.25 11.78
CA PHE A 15 -8.44 -11.04 11.11
C PHE A 15 -9.22 -11.36 9.84
N ARG A 16 -8.79 -12.36 9.06
CA ARG A 16 -9.54 -12.84 7.91
C ARG A 16 -10.91 -13.34 8.29
N THR A 17 -11.00 -14.20 9.32
CA THR A 17 -12.27 -14.75 9.82
C THR A 17 -13.22 -13.64 10.27
N TRP A 18 -12.70 -12.62 10.97
CA TRP A 18 -13.50 -11.47 11.34
C TRP A 18 -14.03 -10.71 10.11
N LEU A 19 -13.18 -10.46 9.11
CA LEU A 19 -13.59 -9.79 7.87
C LEU A 19 -14.64 -10.62 7.10
N GLU A 20 -14.52 -11.94 7.06
CA GLU A 20 -15.50 -12.83 6.40
C GLU A 20 -16.93 -12.60 6.91
N THR A 21 -17.07 -12.38 8.20
CA THR A 21 -18.38 -12.20 8.84
C THR A 21 -18.83 -10.74 8.94
N HIS A 22 -17.91 -9.78 8.98
CA HIS A 22 -18.24 -8.39 9.35
C HIS A 22 -17.99 -7.34 8.26
N HIS A 23 -17.31 -7.67 7.15
CA HIS A 23 -16.91 -6.67 6.15
C HIS A 23 -18.07 -5.93 5.48
N THR A 24 -19.31 -6.48 5.50
CA THR A 24 -20.50 -5.84 4.92
C THR A 24 -21.30 -5.03 5.92
N THR A 25 -21.18 -5.31 7.21
CA THR A 25 -21.99 -4.71 8.27
C THR A 25 -21.25 -3.64 9.05
N GLU A 26 -19.94 -3.80 9.21
CA GLU A 26 -19.14 -2.90 10.01
C GLU A 26 -18.54 -1.76 9.19
N LYS A 27 -18.34 -0.60 9.84
CA LYS A 27 -17.82 0.62 9.21
C LYS A 27 -16.35 0.88 9.53
N ALA A 28 -15.83 0.24 10.55
CA ALA A 28 -14.45 0.34 10.97
C ALA A 28 -14.12 -0.78 11.96
N CYS A 29 -12.83 -1.12 12.04
CA CYS A 29 -12.28 -1.89 13.15
C CYS A 29 -10.88 -1.39 13.49
N TRP A 30 -10.44 -1.72 14.70
CA TRP A 30 -9.14 -1.38 15.24
C TRP A 30 -8.41 -2.64 15.65
N VAL A 31 -7.18 -2.79 15.21
CA VAL A 31 -6.32 -3.94 15.52
C VAL A 31 -4.94 -3.49 15.95
N CYS A 32 -4.32 -4.23 16.86
CA CYS A 32 -2.91 -4.08 17.16
C CYS A 32 -2.11 -4.88 16.14
N VAL A 33 -1.14 -4.26 15.49
CA VAL A 33 -0.29 -4.90 14.48
C VAL A 33 1.17 -4.54 14.70
N LYS A 34 2.06 -5.50 14.51
CA LYS A 34 3.49 -5.26 14.51
C LYS A 34 3.92 -4.66 13.17
N ARG A 35 4.78 -3.65 13.22
CA ARG A 35 5.33 -3.00 12.03
C ARG A 35 6.76 -3.47 11.75
N GLY A 36 7.17 -3.31 10.51
CA GLY A 36 8.49 -3.69 10.03
C GLY A 36 8.46 -4.92 9.13
N ARG A 37 9.62 -5.50 8.90
CA ARG A 37 9.78 -6.70 8.07
C ARG A 37 9.23 -7.92 8.81
N PRO A 38 8.30 -8.67 8.23
CA PRO A 38 7.85 -9.95 8.78
C PRO A 38 9.02 -10.92 8.93
N THR A 39 9.12 -11.53 10.10
CA THR A 39 10.17 -12.50 10.43
C THR A 39 9.61 -13.89 10.74
N ASP A 40 8.31 -13.99 10.94
CA ASP A 40 7.58 -15.21 11.27
C ASP A 40 6.12 -15.08 10.80
N ASP A 41 5.38 -16.19 10.81
CA ASP A 41 3.97 -16.26 10.44
C ASP A 41 3.01 -16.21 11.64
N ASP A 42 3.52 -16.27 12.86
CA ASP A 42 2.73 -16.30 14.11
C ASP A 42 2.41 -14.88 14.59
N THR A 43 3.21 -13.90 14.19
CA THR A 43 3.00 -12.49 14.53
C THR A 43 2.03 -11.84 13.55
N PHE A 44 1.07 -11.06 14.08
CA PHE A 44 0.16 -10.29 13.24
C PHE A 44 0.84 -9.01 12.73
N TRP A 45 1.40 -9.09 11.53
CA TRP A 45 2.11 -7.99 10.90
C TRP A 45 1.15 -7.01 10.20
N TYR A 46 1.54 -5.73 10.20
CA TYR A 46 0.79 -4.68 9.49
C TYR A 46 0.51 -5.02 8.01
N ILE A 47 1.52 -5.59 7.33
CA ILE A 47 1.35 -5.96 5.92
C ILE A 47 0.32 -7.07 5.73
N ASP A 48 0.26 -8.03 6.67
CA ASP A 48 -0.74 -9.10 6.63
C ASP A 48 -2.16 -8.53 6.84
N ALA A 49 -2.31 -7.59 7.78
CA ALA A 49 -3.57 -6.91 7.99
C ALA A 49 -4.02 -6.11 6.75
N VAL A 50 -3.09 -5.41 6.09
CA VAL A 50 -3.39 -4.68 4.85
C VAL A 50 -3.81 -5.64 3.72
N GLU A 51 -3.11 -6.75 3.55
CA GLU A 51 -3.44 -7.76 2.54
C GLU A 51 -4.82 -8.36 2.77
N GLU A 52 -5.14 -8.77 4.01
CA GLU A 52 -6.48 -9.31 4.31
C GLU A 52 -7.58 -8.25 4.12
N ALA A 53 -7.36 -7.02 4.58
CA ALA A 53 -8.29 -5.93 4.35
C ALA A 53 -8.57 -5.72 2.86
N LEU A 54 -7.54 -5.71 2.01
CA LEU A 54 -7.69 -5.58 0.55
C LEU A 54 -8.53 -6.72 -0.05
N CYS A 55 -8.39 -7.95 0.46
CA CYS A 55 -9.19 -9.09 0.00
C CYS A 55 -10.69 -8.87 0.17
N PHE A 56 -11.12 -8.10 1.15
CA PHE A 56 -12.53 -7.81 1.45
C PHE A 56 -12.96 -6.38 1.07
N GLY A 57 -12.12 -5.65 0.31
CA GLY A 57 -12.43 -4.29 -0.11
C GLY A 57 -12.30 -3.24 0.98
N TRP A 58 -11.48 -3.52 1.98
CA TRP A 58 -11.13 -2.60 3.08
C TRP A 58 -9.72 -2.04 2.87
N ILE A 59 -9.38 -1.03 3.68
CA ILE A 59 -8.08 -0.37 3.64
C ILE A 59 -7.72 0.18 5.02
N ASP A 60 -6.44 0.22 5.30
CA ASP A 60 -5.90 0.98 6.42
C ASP A 60 -6.20 2.47 6.29
N SER A 61 -6.51 3.13 7.39
CA SER A 61 -6.85 4.55 7.41
C SER A 61 -5.96 5.33 8.38
N ARG A 62 -6.25 5.30 9.66
CA ARG A 62 -5.55 6.09 10.67
C ARG A 62 -4.98 5.21 11.77
N GLN A 63 -4.01 5.75 12.49
CA GLN A 63 -3.50 5.18 13.71
C GLN A 63 -3.77 6.10 14.87
N LYS A 64 -3.96 5.53 16.06
CA LYS A 64 -3.96 6.26 17.32
C LYS A 64 -3.68 5.33 18.49
N PRO A 65 -3.15 5.84 19.60
CA PRO A 65 -3.12 5.08 20.84
C PRO A 65 -4.56 4.92 21.39
N ILE A 66 -4.88 3.69 21.79
CA ILE A 66 -6.11 3.34 22.52
C ILE A 66 -5.64 2.57 23.75
N ASP A 67 -5.97 3.04 24.94
CA ASP A 67 -5.54 2.46 26.21
C ASP A 67 -4.03 2.16 26.29
N GLY A 68 -3.21 3.10 25.72
CA GLY A 68 -1.76 3.00 25.68
C GLY A 68 -1.17 2.11 24.57
N VAL A 69 -2.01 1.42 23.79
CA VAL A 69 -1.58 0.57 22.67
C VAL A 69 -1.81 1.29 21.34
N LEU A 70 -0.80 1.32 20.48
CA LEU A 70 -0.93 1.90 19.14
C LEU A 70 -1.75 0.98 18.24
N MET A 71 -2.97 1.41 17.91
CA MET A 71 -3.91 0.64 17.11
C MET A 71 -3.99 1.17 15.67
N GLN A 72 -4.14 0.26 14.73
CA GLN A 72 -4.41 0.55 13.31
C GLN A 72 -5.90 0.41 13.02
N CYS A 73 -6.48 1.47 12.43
CA CYS A 73 -7.85 1.44 11.94
C CYS A 73 -7.92 0.91 10.51
N PHE A 74 -8.87 0.03 10.26
CA PHE A 74 -9.29 -0.40 8.93
C PHE A 74 -10.73 0.01 8.67
N THR A 75 -11.03 0.37 7.41
CA THR A 75 -12.37 0.82 6.99
C THR A 75 -12.68 0.32 5.58
N PRO A 76 -13.97 0.15 5.22
CA PRO A 76 -14.34 -0.12 3.83
C PRO A 76 -13.80 0.94 2.88
N ARG A 77 -13.28 0.53 1.73
CA ARG A 77 -12.84 1.45 0.69
C ARG A 77 -14.03 2.21 0.10
N LYS A 78 -13.88 3.52 0.00
CA LYS A 78 -14.83 4.32 -0.78
C LYS A 78 -14.61 4.05 -2.27
N ARG A 79 -15.69 3.99 -3.06
CA ARG A 79 -15.67 3.67 -4.50
C ARG A 79 -14.64 4.49 -5.29
N ASN A 80 -14.46 5.77 -4.96
CA ASN A 80 -13.57 6.69 -5.67
C ASN A 80 -12.26 6.98 -4.90
N SER A 81 -11.90 6.16 -3.89
CA SER A 81 -10.65 6.36 -3.18
C SER A 81 -9.45 6.02 -4.07
N PRO A 82 -8.36 6.80 -4.00
CA PRO A 82 -7.18 6.55 -4.82
C PRO A 82 -6.52 5.21 -4.43
N TRP A 83 -5.98 4.53 -5.44
CA TRP A 83 -5.19 3.32 -5.26
C TRP A 83 -3.73 3.62 -5.54
N SER A 84 -2.86 3.37 -4.57
CA SER A 84 -1.43 3.40 -4.82
C SER A 84 -1.01 2.25 -5.73
N GLU A 85 0.07 2.42 -6.50
CA GLU A 85 0.61 1.33 -7.32
C GLU A 85 1.09 0.16 -6.48
N LEU A 86 1.52 0.41 -5.23
CA LEU A 86 1.83 -0.65 -4.27
C LEU A 86 0.59 -1.48 -3.91
N ASN A 87 -0.54 -0.85 -3.57
CA ASN A 87 -1.77 -1.59 -3.26
C ASN A 87 -2.38 -2.30 -4.48
N LYS A 88 -2.20 -1.75 -5.68
CA LYS A 88 -2.57 -2.47 -6.91
C LYS A 88 -1.73 -3.74 -7.08
N GLU A 89 -0.43 -3.68 -6.80
CA GLU A 89 0.43 -4.86 -6.92
C GLU A 89 0.12 -5.91 -5.85
N ARG A 90 -0.15 -5.49 -4.62
CA ARG A 90 -0.69 -6.39 -3.57
C ARG A 90 -1.96 -7.10 -4.04
N ALA A 91 -2.90 -6.35 -4.61
CA ALA A 91 -4.15 -6.94 -5.12
C ALA A 91 -3.91 -7.93 -6.27
N ARG A 92 -2.95 -7.68 -7.20
CA ARG A 92 -2.57 -8.65 -8.25
C ARG A 92 -2.01 -9.93 -7.65
N ARG A 93 -1.12 -9.80 -6.68
CA ARG A 93 -0.57 -10.96 -5.95
C ARG A 93 -1.67 -11.74 -5.24
N LEU A 94 -2.54 -11.07 -4.50
CA LEU A 94 -3.64 -11.71 -3.77
C LEU A 94 -4.63 -12.41 -4.70
N GLU A 95 -4.91 -11.85 -5.88
CA GLU A 95 -5.72 -12.50 -6.92
C GLU A 95 -5.05 -13.78 -7.42
N LYS A 96 -3.75 -13.72 -7.75
CA LYS A 96 -2.99 -14.89 -8.23
C LYS A 96 -2.89 -16.00 -7.18
N LEU A 97 -2.82 -15.63 -5.90
CA LEU A 97 -2.83 -16.58 -4.78
C LEU A 97 -4.23 -17.11 -4.43
N GLY A 98 -5.28 -16.70 -5.16
CA GLY A 98 -6.66 -17.12 -4.89
C GLY A 98 -7.25 -16.58 -3.57
N ARG A 99 -6.66 -15.54 -3.01
CA ARG A 99 -7.08 -14.96 -1.71
C ARG A 99 -8.14 -13.88 -1.83
N MET A 100 -8.25 -13.20 -3.00
CA MET A 100 -9.22 -12.14 -3.23
C MET A 100 -10.65 -12.67 -3.18
N THR A 101 -11.52 -11.95 -2.48
CA THR A 101 -12.97 -12.21 -2.48
C THR A 101 -13.68 -11.33 -3.51
N ASP A 102 -14.96 -11.63 -3.78
CA ASP A 102 -15.76 -10.77 -4.66
C ASP A 102 -15.96 -9.36 -4.11
N ALA A 103 -15.98 -9.20 -2.78
CA ALA A 103 -16.02 -7.90 -2.14
C ALA A 103 -14.77 -7.07 -2.47
N GLY A 104 -13.59 -7.68 -2.40
CA GLY A 104 -12.34 -7.06 -2.79
C GLY A 104 -12.30 -6.71 -4.28
N ARG A 105 -12.73 -7.64 -5.15
CA ARG A 105 -12.76 -7.42 -6.62
C ARG A 105 -13.65 -6.26 -7.02
N ARG A 106 -14.80 -6.07 -6.38
CA ARG A 106 -15.75 -4.99 -6.69
C ARG A 106 -15.21 -3.57 -6.52
N VAL A 107 -14.18 -3.39 -5.71
CA VAL A 107 -13.60 -2.06 -5.44
C VAL A 107 -12.26 -1.84 -6.16
N LEU A 108 -11.80 -2.80 -6.96
CA LEU A 108 -10.56 -2.66 -7.72
C LEU A 108 -10.66 -1.53 -8.75
N PRO A 109 -9.61 -0.73 -8.93
CA PRO A 109 -9.51 0.22 -10.02
C PRO A 109 -9.15 -0.50 -11.33
N PRO A 110 -9.03 0.20 -12.46
CA PRO A 110 -8.44 -0.39 -13.65
C PRO A 110 -7.05 -0.97 -13.35
N MET A 111 -6.89 -2.28 -13.58
CA MET A 111 -5.69 -3.05 -13.24
C MET A 111 -4.78 -3.36 -14.45
N GLY A 112 -5.19 -3.01 -15.65
CA GLY A 112 -4.45 -3.30 -16.89
C GLY A 112 -3.09 -2.57 -16.96
N ALA A 113 -2.21 -3.05 -17.83
CA ALA A 113 -0.87 -2.49 -18.02
C ALA A 113 -0.87 -0.98 -18.37
N ARG A 114 -1.91 -0.50 -19.04
CA ARG A 114 -2.10 0.92 -19.39
C ARG A 114 -2.76 1.77 -18.30
N SER A 115 -3.06 1.19 -17.14
CA SER A 115 -3.74 1.91 -16.04
C SER A 115 -2.82 2.85 -15.26
N PHE A 116 -1.51 2.81 -15.52
CA PHE A 116 -0.53 3.71 -14.91
C PHE A 116 0.35 4.34 -16.00
N ARG A 117 0.56 5.65 -15.86
CA ARG A 117 1.58 6.41 -16.58
C ARG A 117 2.38 7.21 -15.58
N ILE A 118 3.68 7.33 -15.82
CA ILE A 118 4.51 8.22 -15.01
C ILE A 118 4.04 9.65 -15.26
N ASP A 119 3.90 10.42 -14.19
CA ASP A 119 3.51 11.83 -14.25
C ASP A 119 4.54 12.62 -15.08
N GLU A 120 4.06 13.45 -15.99
CA GLU A 120 4.90 14.17 -16.97
C GLU A 120 5.96 15.07 -16.30
N ASP A 121 5.63 15.71 -15.16
CA ASP A 121 6.60 16.55 -14.46
C ASP A 121 7.67 15.70 -13.77
N VAL A 122 7.31 14.52 -13.25
CA VAL A 122 8.30 13.58 -12.67
C VAL A 122 9.23 13.07 -13.76
N GLU A 123 8.70 12.72 -14.92
CA GLU A 123 9.52 12.30 -16.08
C GLU A 123 10.42 13.43 -16.57
N ALA A 124 9.88 14.64 -16.72
CA ALA A 124 10.63 15.82 -17.16
C ALA A 124 11.78 16.15 -16.18
N ALA A 125 11.52 16.10 -14.88
CA ALA A 125 12.52 16.34 -13.86
C ALA A 125 13.65 15.30 -13.87
N LEU A 126 13.31 14.01 -14.02
CA LEU A 126 14.31 12.93 -14.16
C LEU A 126 15.17 13.13 -15.42
N LYS A 127 14.58 13.56 -16.54
CA LYS A 127 15.28 13.86 -17.78
C LYS A 127 16.20 15.08 -17.60
N ALA A 128 15.72 16.19 -17.05
CA ALA A 128 16.49 17.39 -16.78
C ALA A 128 17.69 17.10 -15.88
N ALA A 129 17.51 16.25 -14.88
CA ALA A 129 18.59 15.80 -13.98
C ALA A 129 19.54 14.74 -14.59
N ARG A 130 19.34 14.32 -15.84
CA ARG A 130 20.07 13.23 -16.51
C ARG A 130 19.98 11.88 -15.78
N ALA A 131 18.89 11.65 -15.05
CA ALA A 131 18.65 10.43 -14.28
C ALA A 131 17.69 9.46 -14.99
N TRP A 132 16.98 9.90 -16.04
CA TRP A 132 15.92 9.12 -16.69
C TRP A 132 16.38 7.77 -17.22
N THR A 133 17.46 7.73 -17.98
CA THR A 133 17.99 6.48 -18.54
C THR A 133 18.32 5.46 -17.44
N LYS A 134 18.95 5.93 -16.36
CA LYS A 134 19.24 5.10 -15.20
C LYS A 134 17.97 4.64 -14.48
N PHE A 135 16.98 5.53 -14.31
CA PHE A 135 15.69 5.17 -13.71
C PHE A 135 14.98 4.06 -14.49
N LYS A 136 15.07 4.09 -15.81
CA LYS A 136 14.49 3.07 -16.71
C LYS A 136 15.17 1.69 -16.62
N THR A 137 16.36 1.59 -16.02
CA THR A 137 17.01 0.29 -15.76
C THR A 137 16.50 -0.42 -14.52
N PHE A 138 15.80 0.28 -13.63
CA PHE A 138 15.20 -0.33 -12.44
C PHE A 138 13.99 -1.21 -12.79
N PRO A 139 13.60 -2.17 -11.93
CA PRO A 139 12.41 -2.98 -12.13
C PRO A 139 11.15 -2.11 -12.37
N LEU A 140 10.28 -2.52 -13.28
CA LEU A 140 9.08 -1.77 -13.64
C LEU A 140 8.17 -1.52 -12.43
N LEU A 141 8.09 -2.46 -11.50
CA LEU A 141 7.34 -2.30 -10.25
C LEU A 141 7.91 -1.14 -9.42
N TYR A 142 9.23 -1.09 -9.24
CA TYR A 142 9.89 0.02 -8.54
C TYR A 142 9.59 1.36 -9.21
N GLN A 143 9.75 1.44 -10.55
CA GLN A 143 9.46 2.65 -11.31
C GLN A 143 8.03 3.15 -11.07
N ARG A 144 7.03 2.27 -11.17
CA ARG A 144 5.61 2.62 -10.95
C ARG A 144 5.37 3.14 -9.54
N ILE A 145 5.82 2.40 -8.53
CA ILE A 145 5.58 2.74 -7.13
C ILE A 145 6.25 4.07 -6.78
N ARG A 146 7.52 4.28 -7.17
CA ARG A 146 8.22 5.52 -6.83
C ARG A 146 7.69 6.73 -7.56
N ALA A 147 7.41 6.62 -8.86
CA ALA A 147 6.81 7.70 -9.60
C ALA A 147 5.42 8.07 -9.05
N TYR A 148 4.59 7.07 -8.70
CA TYR A 148 3.31 7.31 -8.04
C TYR A 148 3.48 8.03 -6.70
N ASN A 149 4.39 7.57 -5.85
CA ASN A 149 4.59 8.15 -4.52
C ASN A 149 5.03 9.61 -4.58
N VAL A 150 5.87 9.99 -5.54
CA VAL A 150 6.25 11.39 -5.80
C VAL A 150 5.03 12.18 -6.27
N ALA A 151 4.35 11.73 -7.32
CA ALA A 151 3.21 12.42 -7.91
C ALA A 151 2.03 12.57 -6.93
N PHE A 152 1.91 11.68 -5.94
CA PHE A 152 0.87 11.74 -4.92
C PHE A 152 0.87 13.06 -4.14
N TYR A 153 2.03 13.64 -3.90
CA TYR A 153 2.17 14.90 -3.17
C TYR A 153 1.92 16.13 -4.03
N LYS A 154 2.03 16.05 -5.36
CA LYS A 154 2.00 17.18 -6.29
C LYS A 154 0.85 18.18 -6.04
N LYS A 155 -0.35 17.68 -5.72
CA LYS A 155 -1.54 18.51 -5.44
C LYS A 155 -1.89 18.61 -3.94
N ARG A 156 -1.10 18.01 -3.07
CA ARG A 156 -1.41 17.90 -1.64
C ARG A 156 -0.44 18.68 -0.78
N ASP A 157 0.84 18.62 -1.12
CA ASP A 157 1.92 19.21 -0.35
C ASP A 157 3.11 19.50 -1.28
N ALA A 158 3.27 20.75 -1.66
CA ALA A 158 4.31 21.18 -2.60
C ALA A 158 5.73 20.94 -2.03
N GLN A 159 5.91 21.10 -0.73
CA GLN A 159 7.21 20.88 -0.08
C GLN A 159 7.56 19.38 -0.10
N MET A 160 6.62 18.53 0.29
CA MET A 160 6.81 17.08 0.25
C MET A 160 7.02 16.58 -1.19
N TYR A 161 6.33 17.17 -2.18
CA TYR A 161 6.57 16.84 -3.59
C TYR A 161 8.02 17.12 -3.99
N GLN A 162 8.54 18.31 -3.69
CA GLN A 162 9.92 18.68 -4.04
C GLN A 162 10.94 17.78 -3.32
N GLN A 163 10.74 17.51 -2.04
CA GLN A 163 11.62 16.62 -1.28
C GLN A 163 11.62 15.19 -1.83
N ALA A 164 10.44 14.63 -2.10
CA ALA A 164 10.30 13.27 -2.65
C ALA A 164 10.91 13.16 -4.05
N LEU A 165 10.73 14.19 -4.90
CA LEU A 165 11.30 14.24 -6.24
C LEU A 165 12.83 14.35 -6.20
N ALA A 166 13.37 15.24 -5.37
CA ALA A 166 14.81 15.40 -5.18
C ALA A 166 15.45 14.10 -4.69
N HIS A 167 14.84 13.45 -3.71
CA HIS A 167 15.31 12.15 -3.19
C HIS A 167 15.28 11.06 -4.25
N LEU A 168 14.20 10.98 -5.05
CA LEU A 168 14.13 10.02 -6.17
C LEU A 168 15.26 10.23 -7.17
N ILE A 169 15.53 11.48 -7.56
CA ILE A 169 16.60 11.83 -8.51
C ILE A 169 17.97 11.47 -7.93
N GLU A 170 18.24 11.83 -6.68
CA GLU A 170 19.52 11.57 -6.01
C GLU A 170 19.82 10.06 -5.93
N GLU A 171 18.89 9.27 -5.42
CA GLU A 171 19.08 7.83 -5.27
C GLU A 171 19.16 7.14 -6.64
N THR A 172 18.41 7.63 -7.63
CA THR A 172 18.52 7.13 -9.01
C THR A 172 19.91 7.38 -9.60
N LYS A 173 20.51 8.56 -9.42
CA LYS A 173 21.87 8.86 -9.87
C LYS A 173 22.90 7.93 -9.23
N LYS A 174 22.72 7.60 -7.96
CA LYS A 174 23.57 6.62 -7.24
C LYS A 174 23.33 5.16 -7.70
N GLY A 175 22.31 4.90 -8.51
CA GLY A 175 21.92 3.55 -8.91
C GLY A 175 21.29 2.76 -7.78
N LYS A 176 20.74 3.42 -6.77
CA LYS A 176 20.16 2.79 -5.59
C LYS A 176 18.63 2.81 -5.63
N MET A 177 18.03 1.69 -5.30
CA MET A 177 16.61 1.59 -4.96
C MET A 177 16.43 1.76 -3.46
N PHE A 178 15.31 2.38 -3.03
CA PHE A 178 15.04 2.67 -1.62
C PHE A 178 13.60 2.32 -1.22
N GLY A 179 13.39 2.16 0.10
CA GLY A 179 12.11 1.86 0.73
C GLY A 179 11.56 0.48 0.39
N ASP A 180 10.52 0.07 1.08
CA ASP A 180 9.93 -1.28 1.02
C ASP A 180 8.98 -1.44 -0.18
N TRP A 181 9.45 -1.08 -1.38
CA TRP A 181 8.65 -1.06 -2.59
C TRP A 181 8.14 -2.45 -3.05
N ASN A 182 8.79 -3.50 -2.61
CA ASN A 182 8.46 -4.88 -2.96
C ASN A 182 7.87 -5.68 -1.78
N ASP A 183 7.44 -5.00 -0.72
CA ASP A 183 6.94 -5.62 0.51
C ASP A 183 7.87 -6.72 1.03
N TYR A 184 9.15 -6.35 1.19
CA TYR A 184 10.22 -7.25 1.67
C TYR A 184 10.42 -8.49 0.79
N GLY A 185 10.15 -8.38 -0.50
CA GLY A 185 10.29 -9.44 -1.48
C GLY A 185 8.97 -10.12 -1.89
N ARG A 186 7.89 -9.96 -1.13
CA ARG A 186 6.59 -10.60 -1.40
C ARG A 186 6.01 -10.30 -2.78
N LEU A 187 6.39 -9.16 -3.38
CA LEU A 187 5.87 -8.70 -4.68
C LEU A 187 6.79 -9.03 -5.85
N LEU A 188 7.78 -9.87 -5.68
CA LEU A 188 8.71 -10.26 -6.74
C LEU A 188 8.38 -11.64 -7.32
N ASP A 189 8.06 -12.61 -6.45
CA ASP A 189 7.91 -14.02 -6.82
C ASP A 189 6.53 -14.54 -6.37
N TYR A 190 5.51 -14.34 -7.19
CA TYR A 190 4.16 -14.85 -6.94
C TYR A 190 3.45 -15.29 -8.22
#